data_b2a0131dadbce03c79af09d928585b5a
#
_entry.id   b2a0131dadbce03c79af09d928585b5a
#
_cell.length_a   1.000
_cell.length_b   1.000
_cell.length_c   1.000
_cell.angle_alpha   90.00
_cell.angle_beta   90.00
_cell.angle_gamma   90.00
#
_symmetry.space_group_name_H-M   'P 1'
#
loop_
_entity.id
_entity.type
_entity.pdbx_description
1 polymer ?
#
loop_
_entity_poly.entity_id
_entity_poly.type
_entity_poly.pdbx_seq_one_letter_code
_entity_poly.pdbx_strand_id
1 'polypeptide(L)'
;EGGWNLSRRYVQDIRIIGADRIPDSAFLALSNHPGMTDTVTLFAALHRKDLRIIALDRPFLNALPHTTAQLFYVYDDPAKRMTLVRQVSAHLKKGGAILTFPAGHIEPDPDIYPGAVESLKEWTDSVGVFIRMAPEAAILPVLVRNVVAKKYANHWLLRIKKTKEEKEKLATALQLLGMVMFNEKPVTVTIQIGKPIYAKDLGTNETDAIHQAVLAEMKSLIENPPK
;
A
#
# COMPACT_ATOMS: atom_id res chain seq x y z
N GLU A 1 0.42 -17.22 8.36
CA GLU A 1 0.52 -18.33 7.35
C GLU A 1 -0.40 -18.10 6.14
N GLY A 2 -1.68 -17.65 6.33
CA GLY A 2 -2.62 -17.45 5.23
C GLY A 2 -2.17 -16.47 4.15
N GLY A 3 -1.58 -15.33 4.53
CA GLY A 3 -1.06 -14.32 3.60
C GLY A 3 0.09 -14.86 2.73
N TRP A 4 1.02 -15.61 3.30
CA TRP A 4 2.11 -16.25 2.58
C TRP A 4 1.63 -17.31 1.60
N ASN A 5 0.68 -18.16 2.00
CA ASN A 5 0.11 -19.20 1.14
C ASN A 5 -0.67 -18.59 -0.03
N LEU A 6 -1.37 -17.48 0.20
CA LEU A 6 -2.09 -16.77 -0.86
C LEU A 6 -1.12 -16.07 -1.81
N SER A 7 -0.09 -15.40 -1.28
CA SER A 7 0.92 -14.69 -2.10
C SER A 7 1.66 -15.64 -3.03
N ARG A 8 2.06 -16.82 -2.57
CA ARG A 8 2.76 -17.84 -3.38
C ARG A 8 1.96 -18.38 -4.56
N ARG A 9 0.65 -18.12 -4.61
CA ARG A 9 -0.17 -18.45 -5.79
C ARG A 9 0.03 -17.45 -6.93
N TYR A 10 0.37 -16.19 -6.60
CA TYR A 10 0.39 -15.09 -7.55
C TYR A 10 1.78 -14.54 -7.84
N VAL A 11 2.73 -14.71 -6.93
CA VAL A 11 4.11 -14.23 -7.10
C VAL A 11 5.11 -15.37 -6.94
N GLN A 12 6.25 -15.22 -7.57
CA GLN A 12 7.34 -16.20 -7.49
C GLN A 12 7.93 -16.21 -6.08
N ASP A 13 8.21 -15.00 -5.55
CA ASP A 13 8.77 -14.82 -4.21
C ASP A 13 8.48 -13.39 -3.71
N ILE A 14 8.69 -13.17 -2.39
CA ILE A 14 8.60 -11.86 -1.74
C ILE A 14 9.92 -11.58 -1.03
N ARG A 15 10.62 -10.54 -1.48
CA ARG A 15 11.82 -10.03 -0.82
C ARG A 15 11.44 -8.89 0.11
N ILE A 16 11.68 -9.05 1.42
CA ILE A 16 11.40 -8.01 2.42
C ILE A 16 12.73 -7.42 2.91
N ILE A 17 12.81 -6.09 2.89
CA ILE A 17 14.00 -5.34 3.31
C ILE A 17 13.58 -4.41 4.43
N GLY A 18 14.31 -4.41 5.55
CA GLY A 18 13.99 -3.63 6.73
C GLY A 18 12.85 -4.22 7.56
N ALA A 19 12.64 -5.54 7.54
CA ALA A 19 11.62 -6.21 8.35
C ALA A 19 11.77 -5.95 9.86
N ASP A 20 12.99 -5.72 10.32
CA ASP A 20 13.36 -5.35 11.67
C ASP A 20 12.82 -3.97 12.10
N ARG A 21 12.36 -3.16 11.15
CA ARG A 21 11.78 -1.83 11.39
C ARG A 21 10.29 -1.86 11.65
N ILE A 22 9.62 -2.99 11.44
CA ILE A 22 8.18 -3.12 11.70
C ILE A 22 7.94 -3.07 13.20
N PRO A 23 7.18 -2.08 13.72
CA PRO A 23 6.94 -1.99 15.16
C PRO A 23 6.05 -3.13 15.66
N ASP A 24 6.34 -3.65 16.86
CA ASP A 24 5.46 -4.56 17.57
C ASP A 24 4.22 -3.84 18.12
N SER A 25 4.33 -2.53 18.37
CA SER A 25 3.25 -1.65 18.83
C SER A 25 2.31 -1.25 17.70
N ALA A 26 1.39 -0.31 17.97
CA ALA A 26 0.48 0.25 16.98
C ALA A 26 1.25 0.95 15.85
N PHE A 27 0.82 0.70 14.61
CA PHE A 27 1.33 1.46 13.47
C PHE A 27 0.30 1.66 12.36
N LEU A 28 0.49 2.74 11.62
CA LEU A 28 -0.18 3.04 10.37
C LEU A 28 0.83 2.93 9.22
N ALA A 29 0.74 1.83 8.46
CA ALA A 29 1.55 1.64 7.26
C ALA A 29 0.94 2.40 6.07
N LEU A 30 1.78 3.16 5.36
CA LEU A 30 1.43 3.84 4.12
C LEU A 30 2.23 3.23 2.99
N SER A 31 1.56 2.78 1.94
CA SER A 31 2.22 2.16 0.79
C SER A 31 1.75 2.76 -0.53
N ASN A 32 2.65 2.75 -1.53
CA ASN A 32 2.25 2.90 -2.91
C ASN A 32 1.43 1.68 -3.36
N HIS A 33 0.66 1.83 -4.46
CA HIS A 33 -0.25 0.81 -4.99
C HIS A 33 0.06 0.47 -6.46
N PRO A 34 1.21 -0.20 -6.75
CA PRO A 34 1.61 -0.43 -8.14
C PRO A 34 0.83 -1.53 -8.87
N GLY A 35 -0.04 -2.29 -8.20
CA GLY A 35 -0.82 -3.33 -8.88
C GLY A 35 -1.70 -4.18 -7.97
N MET A 36 -2.12 -5.34 -8.48
CA MET A 36 -3.11 -6.18 -7.79
C MET A 36 -2.52 -7.08 -6.70
N THR A 37 -1.22 -7.39 -6.77
CA THR A 37 -0.58 -8.35 -5.86
C THR A 37 0.06 -7.69 -4.64
N ASP A 38 0.22 -6.37 -4.65
CA ASP A 38 0.84 -5.63 -3.56
C ASP A 38 0.11 -5.79 -2.23
N THR A 39 -1.21 -5.65 -2.21
CA THR A 39 -2.01 -5.80 -1.01
C THR A 39 -1.80 -7.16 -0.34
N VAL A 40 -1.81 -8.24 -1.13
CA VAL A 40 -1.62 -9.60 -0.61
C VAL A 40 -0.19 -9.81 -0.09
N THR A 41 0.80 -9.27 -0.81
CA THR A 41 2.20 -9.35 -0.40
C THR A 41 2.51 -8.50 0.82
N LEU A 42 1.86 -7.33 0.96
CA LEU A 42 1.95 -6.49 2.15
C LEU A 42 1.34 -7.17 3.38
N PHE A 43 0.22 -7.89 3.25
CA PHE A 43 -0.32 -8.71 4.34
C PHE A 43 0.69 -9.77 4.82
N ALA A 44 1.36 -10.42 3.88
CA ALA A 44 2.38 -11.40 4.22
C ALA A 44 3.60 -10.75 4.91
N ALA A 45 4.05 -9.60 4.41
CA ALA A 45 5.24 -8.90 4.90
C ALA A 45 5.06 -8.26 6.26
N LEU A 46 3.93 -7.57 6.48
CA LEU A 46 3.65 -6.88 7.75
C LEU A 46 3.31 -7.85 8.89
N HIS A 47 2.90 -9.07 8.57
CA HIS A 47 2.72 -10.23 9.46
C HIS A 47 1.97 -9.94 10.77
N ARG A 48 0.94 -9.08 10.72
CA ARG A 48 0.09 -8.72 11.86
C ARG A 48 -1.31 -9.33 11.70
N LYS A 49 -1.76 -10.11 12.69
CA LYS A 49 -3.09 -10.75 12.68
C LYS A 49 -4.23 -9.75 12.79
N ASP A 50 -3.96 -8.61 13.40
CA ASP A 50 -4.89 -7.51 13.63
C ASP A 50 -4.80 -6.43 12.54
N LEU A 51 -4.04 -6.67 11.46
CA LEU A 51 -3.93 -5.72 10.35
C LEU A 51 -5.29 -5.44 9.72
N ARG A 52 -5.64 -4.16 9.63
CA ARG A 52 -6.81 -3.65 8.92
C ARG A 52 -6.37 -2.82 7.73
N ILE A 53 -7.15 -2.82 6.65
CA ILE A 53 -6.87 -2.00 5.48
C ILE A 53 -7.94 -0.93 5.33
N ILE A 54 -7.51 0.29 5.04
CA ILE A 54 -8.40 1.35 4.61
C ILE A 54 -8.60 1.21 3.10
N ALA A 55 -9.83 0.96 2.66
CA ALA A 55 -10.17 0.74 1.26
C ALA A 55 -11.44 1.49 0.86
N LEU A 56 -11.54 1.83 -0.43
CA LEU A 56 -12.78 2.35 -0.99
C LEU A 56 -13.87 1.26 -0.96
N ASP A 57 -15.10 1.66 -0.69
CA ASP A 57 -16.25 0.76 -0.80
C ASP A 57 -16.46 0.35 -2.26
N ARG A 58 -16.18 -0.92 -2.55
CA ARG A 58 -16.29 -1.51 -3.89
C ARG A 58 -17.10 -2.79 -3.85
N PRO A 59 -18.06 -3.00 -4.78
CA PRO A 59 -18.95 -4.17 -4.77
C PRO A 59 -18.21 -5.51 -4.71
N PHE A 60 -17.07 -5.63 -5.41
CA PHE A 60 -16.30 -6.88 -5.41
C PHE A 60 -15.65 -7.20 -4.05
N LEU A 61 -15.26 -6.18 -3.27
CA LEU A 61 -14.72 -6.38 -1.91
C LEU A 61 -15.81 -6.89 -0.97
N ASN A 62 -17.04 -6.39 -1.13
CA ASN A 62 -18.18 -6.81 -0.34
C ASN A 62 -18.60 -8.26 -0.60
N ALA A 63 -18.24 -8.81 -1.76
CA ALA A 63 -18.46 -10.21 -2.11
C ALA A 63 -17.47 -11.18 -1.42
N LEU A 64 -16.45 -10.68 -0.71
CA LEU A 64 -15.40 -11.46 -0.06
C LEU A 64 -15.52 -11.38 1.48
N PRO A 65 -16.38 -12.19 2.14
CA PRO A 65 -16.75 -12.01 3.55
C PRO A 65 -15.56 -12.08 4.53
N HIS A 66 -14.55 -12.88 4.23
CA HIS A 66 -13.34 -12.94 5.06
C HIS A 66 -12.44 -11.71 4.92
N THR A 67 -12.50 -11.03 3.76
CA THR A 67 -11.76 -9.80 3.50
C THR A 67 -12.46 -8.60 4.11
N THR A 68 -13.81 -8.52 4.01
CA THR A 68 -14.60 -7.41 4.57
C THR A 68 -14.39 -7.22 6.06
N ALA A 69 -14.22 -8.31 6.81
CA ALA A 69 -13.93 -8.26 8.25
C ALA A 69 -12.59 -7.57 8.58
N GLN A 70 -11.70 -7.39 7.60
CA GLN A 70 -10.40 -6.75 7.77
C GLN A 70 -10.34 -5.35 7.13
N LEU A 71 -11.46 -4.83 6.62
CA LEU A 71 -11.50 -3.54 5.95
C LEU A 71 -12.16 -2.45 6.80
N PHE A 72 -11.61 -1.25 6.69
CA PHE A 72 -12.26 -0.01 7.04
C PHE A 72 -12.60 0.72 5.73
N TYR A 73 -13.88 0.99 5.52
CA TYR A 73 -14.33 1.58 4.26
C TYR A 73 -14.30 3.10 4.28
N VAL A 74 -13.74 3.67 3.21
CA VAL A 74 -13.84 5.11 2.91
C VAL A 74 -15.15 5.36 2.15
N TYR A 75 -15.91 6.31 2.62
CA TYR A 75 -17.15 6.76 2.00
C TYR A 75 -17.04 8.24 1.60
N ASP A 76 -17.82 8.65 0.60
CA ASP A 76 -17.89 10.07 0.19
C ASP A 76 -18.67 10.92 1.20
N ASP A 77 -19.55 10.32 1.98
CA ASP A 77 -20.34 10.97 3.02
C ASP A 77 -19.47 11.46 4.19
N PRO A 78 -19.49 12.78 4.52
CA PRO A 78 -18.69 13.34 5.61
C PRO A 78 -18.92 12.68 6.98
N ALA A 79 -20.16 12.31 7.31
CA ALA A 79 -20.49 11.67 8.59
C ALA A 79 -19.87 10.27 8.68
N LYS A 80 -19.88 9.52 7.58
CA LYS A 80 -19.23 8.22 7.48
C LYS A 80 -17.70 8.34 7.50
N ARG A 81 -17.12 9.40 6.91
CA ARG A 81 -15.68 9.69 7.03
C ARG A 81 -15.26 9.91 8.48
N MET A 82 -16.04 10.65 9.26
CA MET A 82 -15.76 10.84 10.68
C MET A 82 -15.86 9.51 11.46
N THR A 83 -16.78 8.65 11.09
CA THR A 83 -16.88 7.30 11.67
C THR A 83 -15.63 6.48 11.36
N LEU A 84 -15.13 6.52 10.13
CA LEU A 84 -13.85 5.90 9.74
C LEU A 84 -12.71 6.41 10.61
N VAL A 85 -12.57 7.73 10.77
CA VAL A 85 -11.50 8.32 11.62
C VAL A 85 -11.56 7.77 13.05
N ARG A 86 -12.76 7.67 13.62
CA ARG A 86 -12.95 7.10 14.98
C ARG A 86 -12.58 5.61 15.04
N GLN A 87 -12.97 4.82 14.05
CA GLN A 87 -12.66 3.39 13.98
C GLN A 87 -11.16 3.13 13.84
N VAL A 88 -10.49 3.83 12.92
CA VAL A 88 -9.05 3.75 12.70
C VAL A 88 -8.29 4.14 13.96
N SER A 89 -8.64 5.29 14.56
CA SER A 89 -7.99 5.77 15.77
C SER A 89 -8.21 4.86 16.97
N ALA A 90 -9.40 4.30 17.11
CA ALA A 90 -9.70 3.34 18.17
C ALA A 90 -8.90 2.03 18.01
N HIS A 91 -8.69 1.57 16.77
CA HIS A 91 -7.88 0.39 16.49
C HIS A 91 -6.41 0.64 16.81
N LEU A 92 -5.84 1.78 16.37
CA LEU A 92 -4.47 2.19 16.69
C LEU A 92 -4.25 2.34 18.21
N LYS A 93 -5.17 2.98 18.94
CA LYS A 93 -5.09 3.12 20.40
C LYS A 93 -5.07 1.80 21.16
N LYS A 94 -5.62 0.74 20.58
CA LYS A 94 -5.60 -0.63 21.12
C LYS A 94 -4.34 -1.42 20.74
N GLY A 95 -3.37 -0.77 20.11
CA GLY A 95 -2.12 -1.41 19.66
C GLY A 95 -2.22 -2.04 18.26
N GLY A 96 -3.31 -1.80 17.54
CA GLY A 96 -3.59 -2.41 16.24
C GLY A 96 -2.75 -1.84 15.10
N ALA A 97 -2.68 -2.60 13.99
CA ALA A 97 -1.98 -2.22 12.78
C ALA A 97 -2.97 -1.86 11.65
N ILE A 98 -2.63 -0.82 10.89
CA ILE A 98 -3.42 -0.34 9.76
C ILE A 98 -2.53 -0.25 8.52
N LEU A 99 -3.08 -0.57 7.34
CA LEU A 99 -2.49 -0.33 6.03
C LEU A 99 -3.40 0.61 5.23
N THR A 100 -2.80 1.59 4.60
CA THR A 100 -3.50 2.49 3.66
C THR A 100 -2.67 2.76 2.42
N PHE A 101 -3.37 3.06 1.32
CA PHE A 101 -2.81 3.50 0.05
C PHE A 101 -3.23 4.95 -0.19
N PRO A 102 -2.40 5.94 0.18
CA PRO A 102 -2.82 7.34 0.24
C PRO A 102 -3.22 7.96 -1.09
N ALA A 103 -2.71 7.45 -2.21
CA ALA A 103 -3.10 7.89 -3.55
C ALA A 103 -4.54 7.47 -3.91
N GLY A 104 -5.04 6.35 -3.36
CA GLY A 104 -6.39 5.85 -3.64
C GLY A 104 -6.59 5.24 -5.04
N HIS A 105 -5.54 5.11 -5.83
CA HIS A 105 -5.53 4.52 -7.17
C HIS A 105 -4.20 3.81 -7.46
N ILE A 106 -4.10 3.14 -8.63
CA ILE A 106 -2.87 2.47 -9.06
C ILE A 106 -1.80 3.52 -9.38
N GLU A 107 -0.62 3.33 -8.81
CA GLU A 107 0.56 4.18 -8.99
C GLU A 107 1.62 3.48 -9.85
N PRO A 108 2.56 4.23 -10.45
CA PRO A 108 3.66 3.64 -11.20
C PRO A 108 4.53 2.73 -10.33
N ASP A 109 4.82 1.51 -10.82
CA ASP A 109 5.83 0.63 -10.21
C ASP A 109 7.21 1.27 -10.38
N PRO A 110 7.94 1.57 -9.27
CA PRO A 110 9.20 2.32 -9.34
C PRO A 110 10.29 1.71 -10.21
N ASP A 111 10.30 0.37 -10.35
CA ASP A 111 11.33 -0.34 -11.11
C ASP A 111 10.93 -0.58 -12.58
N ILE A 112 9.67 -0.30 -12.93
CA ILE A 112 9.09 -0.60 -14.24
C ILE A 112 8.73 0.67 -15.01
N TYR A 113 8.19 1.67 -14.31
CA TYR A 113 7.67 2.89 -14.93
C TYR A 113 8.30 4.15 -14.32
N PRO A 114 8.55 5.19 -15.11
CA PRO A 114 8.92 6.50 -14.58
C PRO A 114 7.72 7.16 -13.89
N GLY A 115 7.98 8.10 -12.97
CA GLY A 115 6.96 8.92 -12.34
C GLY A 115 6.52 8.48 -10.95
N ALA A 116 7.23 7.52 -10.33
CA ALA A 116 6.92 7.09 -8.97
C ALA A 116 7.13 8.18 -7.89
N VAL A 117 8.11 9.07 -8.10
CA VAL A 117 8.31 10.23 -7.19
C VAL A 117 7.22 11.27 -7.41
N GLU A 118 6.85 11.51 -8.67
CA GLU A 118 5.81 12.47 -9.03
C GLU A 118 4.43 12.04 -8.51
N SER A 119 4.13 10.73 -8.45
CA SER A 119 2.86 10.20 -7.94
C SER A 119 2.66 10.50 -6.46
N LEU A 120 3.74 10.71 -5.69
CA LEU A 120 3.63 11.09 -4.28
C LEU A 120 2.86 12.40 -4.06
N LYS A 121 2.78 13.28 -5.07
CA LYS A 121 1.98 14.53 -4.98
C LYS A 121 0.47 14.28 -4.88
N GLU A 122 0.03 13.08 -5.26
CA GLU A 122 -1.38 12.67 -5.21
C GLU A 122 -1.74 12.00 -3.88
N TRP A 123 -0.76 11.80 -3.00
CA TRP A 123 -0.99 11.24 -1.68
C TRP A 123 -1.76 12.22 -0.79
N THR A 124 -2.82 11.74 -0.17
CA THR A 124 -3.63 12.53 0.76
C THR A 124 -2.90 12.68 2.11
N ASP A 125 -3.17 13.77 2.81
CA ASP A 125 -2.66 14.10 4.14
C ASP A 125 -3.43 13.41 5.29
N SER A 126 -4.32 12.48 4.95
CA SER A 126 -5.19 11.77 5.92
C SER A 126 -4.43 11.07 7.05
N VAL A 127 -3.16 10.71 6.81
CA VAL A 127 -2.27 10.16 7.85
C VAL A 127 -2.18 11.07 9.07
N GLY A 128 -2.03 12.38 8.86
CA GLY A 128 -1.94 13.37 9.95
C GLY A 128 -3.19 13.38 10.82
N VAL A 129 -4.38 13.25 10.21
CA VAL A 129 -5.65 13.18 10.94
C VAL A 129 -5.69 11.96 11.87
N PHE A 130 -5.31 10.78 11.38
CA PHE A 130 -5.30 9.55 12.18
C PHE A 130 -4.28 9.62 13.32
N ILE A 131 -3.08 10.13 13.05
CA ILE A 131 -2.00 10.23 14.04
C ILE A 131 -2.32 11.27 15.11
N ARG A 132 -2.95 12.41 14.77
CA ARG A 132 -3.43 13.36 15.79
C ARG A 132 -4.39 12.71 16.79
N MET A 133 -5.17 11.75 16.35
CA MET A 133 -6.10 11.01 17.21
C MET A 133 -5.45 9.83 17.93
N ALA A 134 -4.31 9.33 17.48
CA ALA A 134 -3.56 8.22 18.07
C ALA A 134 -2.04 8.50 18.01
N PRO A 135 -1.51 9.50 18.75
CA PRO A 135 -0.16 10.04 18.58
C PRO A 135 0.96 9.07 18.95
N GLU A 136 0.67 8.02 19.71
CA GLU A 136 1.65 6.98 20.06
C GLU A 136 1.88 5.95 18.95
N ALA A 137 1.00 5.92 17.93
CA ALA A 137 1.16 5.00 16.81
C ALA A 137 2.30 5.44 15.90
N ALA A 138 3.12 4.48 15.48
CA ALA A 138 4.15 4.73 14.48
C ALA A 138 3.52 4.91 13.10
N ILE A 139 4.10 5.79 12.29
CA ILE A 139 3.83 5.87 10.85
C ILE A 139 4.91 5.04 10.18
N LEU A 140 4.51 4.06 9.36
CA LEU A 140 5.44 3.15 8.71
C LEU A 140 5.35 3.30 7.18
N PRO A 141 6.26 4.06 6.56
CA PRO A 141 6.37 4.11 5.11
C PRO A 141 6.81 2.76 4.55
N VAL A 142 6.12 2.26 3.54
CA VAL A 142 6.41 0.97 2.91
C VAL A 142 6.37 1.13 1.40
N LEU A 143 7.45 0.79 0.72
CA LEU A 143 7.52 0.86 -0.74
C LEU A 143 7.46 -0.54 -1.34
N VAL A 144 6.53 -0.74 -2.26
CA VAL A 144 6.39 -1.98 -3.04
C VAL A 144 6.94 -1.77 -4.44
N ARG A 145 7.75 -2.72 -4.92
CA ARG A 145 8.45 -2.72 -6.22
C ARG A 145 8.30 -4.06 -6.93
N ASN A 146 8.49 -4.06 -8.23
CA ASN A 146 8.46 -5.26 -9.07
C ASN A 146 7.15 -6.04 -8.99
N VAL A 147 6.03 -5.32 -8.94
CA VAL A 147 4.68 -5.91 -8.97
C VAL A 147 4.25 -6.23 -10.40
N VAL A 148 4.71 -5.41 -11.37
CA VAL A 148 4.40 -5.57 -12.79
C VAL A 148 5.59 -6.21 -13.52
N ALA A 149 5.36 -7.36 -14.17
CA ALA A 149 6.41 -8.01 -14.95
C ALA A 149 6.68 -7.26 -16.25
N LYS A 150 7.97 -7.11 -16.60
CA LYS A 150 8.41 -6.40 -17.82
C LYS A 150 7.74 -6.89 -19.09
N LYS A 151 7.43 -8.20 -19.20
CA LYS A 151 6.72 -8.76 -20.37
C LYS A 151 5.33 -8.18 -20.55
N TYR A 152 4.63 -7.87 -19.46
CA TYR A 152 3.31 -7.25 -19.51
C TYR A 152 3.41 -5.74 -19.64
N ALA A 153 4.39 -5.10 -19.00
CA ALA A 153 4.66 -3.66 -19.15
C ALA A 153 5.03 -3.26 -20.58
N ASN A 154 5.63 -4.20 -21.35
CA ASN A 154 6.01 -4.00 -22.75
C ASN A 154 5.10 -4.75 -23.74
N HIS A 155 3.94 -5.20 -23.32
CA HIS A 155 3.06 -6.01 -24.17
C HIS A 155 2.54 -5.19 -25.37
N TRP A 156 2.51 -5.78 -26.55
CA TRP A 156 2.13 -5.10 -27.80
C TRP A 156 0.71 -4.52 -27.77
N LEU A 157 -0.23 -5.16 -27.05
CA LEU A 157 -1.60 -4.67 -26.86
C LEU A 157 -1.67 -3.30 -26.17
N LEU A 158 -0.64 -2.89 -25.43
CA LEU A 158 -0.62 -1.57 -24.79
C LEU A 158 -0.63 -0.42 -25.80
N ARG A 159 -0.23 -0.71 -27.06
CA ARG A 159 -0.23 0.30 -28.15
C ARG A 159 -1.63 0.80 -28.51
N ILE A 160 -2.68 0.05 -28.19
CA ILE A 160 -4.08 0.48 -28.43
C ILE A 160 -4.55 1.55 -27.44
N LYS A 161 -3.82 1.74 -26.33
CA LYS A 161 -4.12 2.71 -25.30
C LYS A 161 -3.36 4.01 -25.52
N LYS A 162 -4.05 5.14 -25.28
CA LYS A 162 -3.49 6.48 -25.55
C LYS A 162 -2.74 7.03 -24.36
N THR A 163 -3.28 6.88 -23.14
CA THR A 163 -2.69 7.45 -21.94
C THR A 163 -1.77 6.45 -21.23
N LYS A 164 -0.83 6.98 -20.45
CA LYS A 164 0.09 6.19 -19.61
C LYS A 164 -0.70 5.34 -18.60
N GLU A 165 -1.63 5.96 -17.91
CA GLU A 165 -2.47 5.31 -16.90
C GLU A 165 -3.29 4.13 -17.48
N GLU A 166 -3.88 4.30 -18.67
CA GLU A 166 -4.60 3.21 -19.35
C GLU A 166 -3.68 2.04 -19.72
N LYS A 167 -2.43 2.34 -20.14
CA LYS A 167 -1.43 1.30 -20.44
C LYS A 167 -1.04 0.52 -19.19
N GLU A 168 -0.80 1.20 -18.08
CA GLU A 168 -0.45 0.58 -16.80
C GLU A 168 -1.60 -0.30 -16.28
N LYS A 169 -2.84 0.19 -16.33
CA LYS A 169 -4.04 -0.59 -16.00
C LYS A 169 -4.19 -1.84 -16.89
N LEU A 170 -3.97 -1.70 -18.21
CA LEU A 170 -4.05 -2.83 -19.13
C LEU A 170 -2.93 -3.84 -18.88
N ALA A 171 -1.70 -3.40 -18.63
CA ALA A 171 -0.58 -4.28 -18.30
C ALA A 171 -0.88 -5.13 -17.05
N THR A 172 -1.40 -4.49 -16.00
CA THR A 172 -1.82 -5.16 -14.76
C THR A 172 -2.94 -6.17 -15.01
N ALA A 173 -3.94 -5.82 -15.85
CA ALA A 173 -5.03 -6.72 -16.20
C ALA A 173 -4.55 -7.93 -17.01
N LEU A 174 -3.65 -7.73 -17.98
CA LEU A 174 -3.04 -8.82 -18.75
C LEU A 174 -2.20 -9.75 -17.87
N GLN A 175 -1.45 -9.19 -16.92
CA GLN A 175 -0.72 -9.97 -15.95
C GLN A 175 -1.66 -10.82 -15.08
N LEU A 176 -2.73 -10.23 -14.56
CA LEU A 176 -3.72 -10.95 -13.76
C LEU A 176 -4.35 -12.10 -14.56
N LEU A 177 -4.67 -11.87 -15.83
CA LEU A 177 -5.18 -12.91 -16.73
C LEU A 177 -4.17 -14.06 -16.89
N GLY A 178 -2.90 -13.75 -17.12
CA GLY A 178 -1.82 -14.73 -17.19
C GLY A 178 -1.68 -15.56 -15.90
N MET A 179 -1.77 -14.89 -14.76
CA MET A 179 -1.69 -15.55 -13.44
C MET A 179 -2.88 -16.50 -13.20
N VAL A 180 -4.09 -16.07 -13.55
CA VAL A 180 -5.31 -16.85 -13.30
C VAL A 180 -5.47 -18.00 -14.30
N MET A 181 -5.27 -17.74 -15.60
CA MET A 181 -5.50 -18.74 -16.65
C MET A 181 -4.34 -19.70 -16.87
N PHE A 182 -3.11 -19.23 -16.68
CA PHE A 182 -1.90 -20.02 -16.99
C PHE A 182 -1.07 -20.33 -15.74
N ASN A 183 -1.56 -19.99 -14.54
CA ASN A 183 -0.85 -20.19 -13.26
C ASN A 183 0.57 -19.58 -13.27
N GLU A 184 0.73 -18.47 -13.96
CA GLU A 184 2.02 -17.78 -14.02
C GLU A 184 2.36 -17.10 -12.69
N LYS A 185 3.65 -17.13 -12.37
CA LYS A 185 4.23 -16.38 -11.22
C LYS A 185 5.31 -15.45 -11.75
N PRO A 186 4.93 -14.32 -12.37
CA PRO A 186 5.84 -13.58 -13.24
C PRO A 186 6.86 -12.72 -12.49
N VAL A 187 6.70 -12.49 -11.19
CA VAL A 187 7.50 -11.50 -10.45
C VAL A 187 7.94 -11.99 -9.08
N THR A 188 9.11 -11.51 -8.66
CA THR A 188 9.52 -11.44 -7.25
C THR A 188 9.24 -10.03 -6.76
N VAL A 189 8.25 -9.89 -5.88
CA VAL A 189 7.88 -8.58 -5.32
C VAL A 189 8.89 -8.17 -4.26
N THR A 190 9.38 -6.94 -4.32
CA THR A 190 10.24 -6.36 -3.29
C THR A 190 9.44 -5.40 -2.42
N ILE A 191 9.44 -5.63 -1.11
CA ILE A 191 8.83 -4.76 -0.10
C ILE A 191 9.93 -4.14 0.73
N GLN A 192 10.02 -2.83 0.69
CA GLN A 192 11.02 -2.02 1.36
C GLN A 192 10.38 -1.27 2.51
N ILE A 193 10.70 -1.65 3.74
CA ILE A 193 10.19 -1.02 4.95
C ILE A 193 11.07 0.19 5.27
N GLY A 194 10.48 1.37 5.31
CA GLY A 194 11.12 2.62 5.69
C GLY A 194 11.36 2.74 7.18
N LYS A 195 11.98 3.84 7.59
CA LYS A 195 12.14 4.16 9.01
C LYS A 195 10.78 4.52 9.61
N PRO A 196 10.40 3.96 10.77
CA PRO A 196 9.21 4.40 11.48
C PRO A 196 9.32 5.87 11.86
N ILE A 197 8.24 6.62 11.67
CA ILE A 197 8.13 8.05 12.00
C ILE A 197 7.17 8.16 13.18
N TYR A 198 7.55 8.85 14.23
CA TYR A 198 6.69 9.15 15.37
C TYR A 198 6.43 10.66 15.45
N ALA A 199 5.17 11.05 15.68
CA ALA A 199 4.81 12.46 15.78
C ALA A 199 5.61 13.20 16.87
N LYS A 200 5.90 12.54 18.00
CA LYS A 200 6.72 13.08 19.07
C LYS A 200 8.15 13.46 18.62
N ASP A 201 8.73 12.69 17.68
CA ASP A 201 10.09 12.92 17.20
C ASP A 201 10.15 14.09 16.20
N LEU A 202 9.00 14.44 15.59
CA LEU A 202 8.87 15.62 14.74
C LEU A 202 8.71 16.93 15.54
N GLY A 203 8.47 16.84 16.84
CA GLY A 203 8.21 17.99 17.71
C GLY A 203 6.89 18.74 17.40
N THR A 204 6.03 18.15 16.57
CA THR A 204 4.77 18.73 16.14
C THR A 204 3.74 17.66 15.82
N ASN A 205 2.45 17.99 15.99
CA ASN A 205 1.31 17.18 15.57
C ASN A 205 0.58 17.79 14.35
N GLU A 206 1.21 18.76 13.67
CA GLU A 206 0.63 19.37 12.49
C GLU A 206 0.57 18.37 11.33
N THR A 207 -0.61 18.28 10.71
CA THR A 207 -0.87 17.32 9.64
C THR A 207 0.11 17.47 8.48
N ASP A 208 0.41 18.71 8.08
CA ASP A 208 1.33 19.00 6.99
C ASP A 208 2.77 18.54 7.31
N ALA A 209 3.27 18.78 8.51
CA ALA A 209 4.61 18.36 8.90
C ALA A 209 4.74 16.83 8.89
N ILE A 210 3.73 16.13 9.40
CA ILE A 210 3.65 14.66 9.35
C ILE A 210 3.64 14.18 7.89
N HIS A 211 2.79 14.80 7.06
CA HIS A 211 2.68 14.44 5.64
C HIS A 211 4.01 14.63 4.90
N GLN A 212 4.67 15.77 5.08
CA GLN A 212 5.98 16.04 4.47
C GLN A 212 7.07 15.04 4.91
N ALA A 213 7.09 14.65 6.18
CA ALA A 213 8.02 13.64 6.67
C ALA A 213 7.80 12.28 6.00
N VAL A 214 6.54 11.88 5.81
CA VAL A 214 6.18 10.65 5.08
C VAL A 214 6.63 10.72 3.62
N LEU A 215 6.32 11.83 2.92
CA LEU A 215 6.71 12.00 1.52
C LEU A 215 8.23 12.00 1.35
N ALA A 216 8.98 12.60 2.27
CA ALA A 216 10.44 12.61 2.25
C ALA A 216 11.02 11.19 2.40
N GLU A 217 10.51 10.39 3.34
CA GLU A 217 10.95 9.01 3.50
C GLU A 217 10.58 8.15 2.29
N MET A 218 9.35 8.27 1.77
CA MET A 218 8.93 7.54 0.56
C MET A 218 9.79 7.91 -0.66
N LYS A 219 10.08 9.20 -0.85
CA LYS A 219 10.98 9.65 -1.91
C LYS A 219 12.37 9.03 -1.75
N SER A 220 12.91 9.03 -0.51
CA SER A 220 14.19 8.39 -0.21
C SER A 220 14.19 6.90 -0.56
N LEU A 221 13.11 6.17 -0.23
CA LEU A 221 12.96 4.75 -0.59
C LEU A 221 12.94 4.54 -2.10
N ILE A 222 12.24 5.41 -2.86
CA ILE A 222 12.16 5.32 -4.33
C ILE A 222 13.53 5.56 -4.97
N GLU A 223 14.24 6.60 -4.52
CA GLU A 223 15.52 7.04 -5.10
C GLU A 223 16.70 6.12 -4.72
N ASN A 224 16.58 5.36 -3.62
CA ASN A 224 17.61 4.44 -3.13
C ASN A 224 17.15 2.98 -3.23
N PRO A 225 17.11 2.39 -4.44
CA PRO A 225 16.73 1.00 -4.60
C PRO A 225 17.71 0.08 -3.86
N PRO A 226 17.22 -1.01 -3.26
CA PRO A 226 18.08 -1.98 -2.60
C PRO A 226 18.98 -2.70 -3.62
N LYS A 227 20.20 -2.95 -3.22
CA LYS A 227 21.18 -3.74 -4.00
C LYS A 227 20.80 -5.22 -4.05
#